data_03c1856f887bcd6c8f73647849aaa944
#
_entry.id   03c1856f887bcd6c8f73647849aaa944
#
_cell.length_a   1.000
_cell.length_b   1.000
_cell.length_c   1.000
_cell.angle_alpha   90.00
_cell.angle_beta   90.00
_cell.angle_gamma   90.00
#
_symmetry.space_group_name_H-M   'P 1'
#
loop_
_entity.id
_entity.type
_entity.pdbx_description
1 polymer ?
#
loop_
_entity_poly.entity_id
_entity_poly.type
_entity_poly.pdbx_seq_one_letter_code
_entity_poly.pdbx_strand_id
1 'polypeptide(L)'
;MTRYNELLIWLKQFFEDEISLNSVSNDASFRGYYRISSNKGTFIVMDAPPDKENISSFVVIGKNLHKDGIRVPLIYETNPEQGFILMEDFGNKTYSSIFSLQNPTLLYKNVLQALFKIQKNCIYKNIPMYTATLLRDEMSLFEIWYLKKYKKIELSSNEINDLNKIFNMIITSNLKQSQCVVHRDFHCRNLMYLDKENTPGIIDFQDAVNGPITYDLVSLLKDAYFEFEEDVILDMVIRYWEMLREANLIEKIEFVDFFKSFEFMGVQRHLKILGIFVRLSLRDNKQQYLDNLPLVEKYLIKTTSRYKELFPLRNILNKVIKNDN
;
A
#
# COMPACT_ATOMS: atom_id res chain seq x y z
N MET A 1 31.02 -14.61 -9.79
CA MET A 1 31.19 -13.31 -9.09
C MET A 1 30.01 -13.18 -8.16
N THR A 2 30.13 -12.55 -6.98
CA THR A 2 28.96 -12.30 -6.11
C THR A 2 28.15 -11.14 -6.69
N ARG A 3 26.82 -11.14 -6.49
CA ARG A 3 25.91 -10.05 -6.90
C ARG A 3 26.40 -8.67 -6.39
N TYR A 4 26.89 -8.63 -5.15
CA TYR A 4 27.47 -7.43 -4.56
C TYR A 4 28.67 -6.89 -5.38
N ASN A 5 29.54 -7.75 -5.86
CA ASN A 5 30.69 -7.34 -6.69
C ASN A 5 30.25 -6.85 -8.08
N GLU A 6 29.23 -7.48 -8.67
CA GLU A 6 28.64 -7.02 -9.93
C GLU A 6 28.04 -5.62 -9.78
N LEU A 7 27.33 -5.38 -8.69
CA LEU A 7 26.77 -4.07 -8.36
C LEU A 7 27.88 -3.02 -8.21
N LEU A 8 28.95 -3.32 -7.49
CA LEU A 8 30.08 -2.40 -7.33
C LEU A 8 30.77 -2.07 -8.66
N ILE A 9 30.94 -3.07 -9.54
CA ILE A 9 31.53 -2.85 -10.88
C ILE A 9 30.64 -1.93 -11.70
N TRP A 10 29.31 -2.14 -11.68
CA TRP A 10 28.38 -1.29 -12.38
C TRP A 10 28.41 0.15 -11.87
N LEU A 11 28.44 0.36 -10.56
CA LEU A 11 28.46 1.67 -9.93
C LEU A 11 29.75 2.46 -10.19
N LYS A 12 30.89 1.80 -10.37
CA LYS A 12 32.18 2.44 -10.74
C LYS A 12 32.14 3.18 -12.09
N GLN A 13 31.15 2.93 -12.91
CA GLN A 13 30.95 3.69 -14.16
C GLN A 13 30.45 5.11 -13.91
N PHE A 14 29.85 5.40 -12.76
CA PHE A 14 29.20 6.68 -12.45
C PHE A 14 29.92 7.46 -11.34
N PHE A 15 30.74 6.77 -10.52
CA PHE A 15 31.45 7.34 -9.39
C PHE A 15 32.95 7.03 -9.52
N GLU A 16 33.74 8.09 -9.58
CA GLU A 16 35.21 7.98 -9.67
C GLU A 16 35.85 7.70 -8.31
N ASP A 17 35.19 8.17 -7.22
CA ASP A 17 35.69 8.03 -5.87
C ASP A 17 35.33 6.66 -5.27
N GLU A 18 35.96 6.37 -4.13
CA GLU A 18 35.56 5.23 -3.30
C GLU A 18 34.13 5.45 -2.80
N ILE A 19 33.26 4.47 -3.09
CA ILE A 19 31.86 4.48 -2.66
C ILE A 19 31.65 3.50 -1.52
N SER A 20 30.88 3.91 -0.51
CA SER A 20 30.37 3.01 0.53
C SER A 20 28.93 2.60 0.23
N LEU A 21 28.63 1.31 0.40
CA LEU A 21 27.30 0.74 0.26
C LEU A 21 26.79 0.32 1.64
N ASN A 22 25.70 0.95 2.08
CA ASN A 22 25.04 0.62 3.34
C ASN A 22 23.63 0.08 3.03
N SER A 23 23.29 -1.11 3.54
CA SER A 23 21.93 -1.65 3.40
C SER A 23 20.90 -0.73 4.06
N VAL A 24 19.82 -0.40 3.34
CA VAL A 24 18.77 0.52 3.81
C VAL A 24 17.56 -0.23 4.33
N SER A 25 17.14 -1.29 3.66
CA SER A 25 16.02 -2.14 4.09
C SER A 25 16.20 -3.58 3.62
N ASN A 26 15.73 -4.52 4.45
CA ASN A 26 15.54 -5.92 4.11
C ASN A 26 14.03 -6.22 4.14
N ASP A 27 13.29 -5.68 3.16
CA ASP A 27 11.85 -5.87 3.09
C ASP A 27 11.45 -7.28 2.58
N ALA A 28 10.15 -7.52 2.51
CA ALA A 28 9.55 -8.81 2.15
C ALA A 28 9.72 -9.21 0.68
N SER A 29 10.47 -8.44 -0.11
CA SER A 29 10.73 -8.69 -1.52
C SER A 29 12.14 -9.26 -1.75
N PHE A 30 12.39 -9.73 -2.97
CA PHE A 30 13.74 -10.14 -3.38
C PHE A 30 14.65 -8.95 -3.74
N ARG A 31 14.16 -7.71 -3.60
CA ARG A 31 14.89 -6.49 -3.88
C ARG A 31 15.75 -6.10 -2.69
N GLY A 32 17.03 -5.84 -2.94
CA GLY A 32 17.93 -5.21 -1.99
C GLY A 32 18.04 -3.72 -2.26
N TYR A 33 18.05 -2.90 -1.22
CA TYR A 33 18.27 -1.46 -1.36
C TYR A 33 19.50 -1.06 -0.57
N TYR A 34 20.41 -0.32 -1.23
CA TYR A 34 21.65 0.15 -0.62
C TYR A 34 21.77 1.65 -0.83
N ARG A 35 22.19 2.35 0.22
CA ARG A 35 22.57 3.76 0.15
C ARG A 35 24.02 3.88 -0.24
N ILE A 36 24.28 4.71 -1.24
CA ILE A 36 25.61 5.10 -1.68
C ILE A 36 25.91 6.48 -1.09
N SER A 37 27.10 6.63 -0.50
CA SER A 37 27.65 7.94 -0.15
C SER A 37 28.89 8.21 -1.01
N SER A 38 28.91 9.36 -1.67
CA SER A 38 29.99 9.84 -2.55
C SER A 38 30.20 11.34 -2.36
N ASN A 39 31.21 11.90 -3.03
CA ASN A 39 31.41 13.36 -3.07
C ASN A 39 30.27 14.11 -3.79
N LYS A 40 29.47 13.41 -4.62
CA LYS A 40 28.29 13.96 -5.32
C LYS A 40 27.02 13.95 -4.46
N GLY A 41 27.07 13.42 -3.23
CA GLY A 41 25.93 13.27 -2.33
C GLY A 41 25.55 11.83 -2.07
N THR A 42 24.30 11.63 -1.65
CA THR A 42 23.74 10.30 -1.36
C THR A 42 22.77 9.85 -2.45
N PHE A 43 22.78 8.55 -2.73
CA PHE A 43 21.93 7.90 -3.74
C PHE A 43 21.41 6.57 -3.19
N ILE A 44 20.33 6.08 -3.75
CA ILE A 44 19.85 4.72 -3.53
C ILE A 44 20.14 3.87 -4.77
N VAL A 45 20.68 2.69 -4.56
CA VAL A 45 20.74 1.66 -5.60
C VAL A 45 19.84 0.49 -5.22
N MET A 46 18.98 0.08 -6.14
CA MET A 46 18.18 -1.13 -6.04
C MET A 46 18.90 -2.27 -6.75
N ASP A 47 19.00 -3.41 -6.09
CA ASP A 47 19.42 -4.70 -6.63
C ASP A 47 18.21 -5.65 -6.66
N ALA A 48 17.69 -5.92 -7.86
CA ALA A 48 16.56 -6.81 -8.11
C ALA A 48 17.02 -7.96 -9.03
N PRO A 49 17.32 -9.15 -8.46
CA PRO A 49 17.82 -10.29 -9.25
C PRO A 49 16.88 -10.64 -10.41
N PRO A 50 17.33 -10.63 -11.69
CA PRO A 50 16.47 -10.78 -12.86
C PRO A 50 15.74 -12.14 -12.96
N ASP A 51 16.24 -13.17 -12.30
CA ASP A 51 15.58 -14.49 -12.17
C ASP A 51 14.36 -14.47 -11.24
N LYS A 52 14.19 -13.42 -10.43
CA LYS A 52 13.13 -13.28 -9.44
C LYS A 52 12.27 -12.04 -9.63
N GLU A 53 12.83 -10.97 -10.16
CA GLU A 53 12.20 -9.65 -10.22
C GLU A 53 12.45 -9.01 -11.59
N ASN A 54 11.43 -8.34 -12.13
CA ASN A 54 11.56 -7.53 -13.34
C ASN A 54 11.47 -6.04 -12.99
N ILE A 55 12.54 -5.29 -13.27
CA ILE A 55 12.61 -3.87 -12.97
C ILE A 55 11.80 -2.98 -13.93
N SER A 56 11.30 -3.54 -15.04
CA SER A 56 10.63 -2.75 -16.09
C SER A 56 9.41 -1.99 -15.56
N SER A 57 8.58 -2.63 -14.72
CA SER A 57 7.41 -1.97 -14.11
C SER A 57 7.84 -0.79 -13.23
N PHE A 58 8.85 -0.97 -12.39
CA PHE A 58 9.40 0.10 -11.56
C PHE A 58 9.86 1.29 -12.40
N VAL A 59 10.64 1.02 -13.45
CA VAL A 59 11.19 2.08 -14.33
C VAL A 59 10.08 2.79 -15.10
N VAL A 60 9.14 2.05 -15.69
CA VAL A 60 8.05 2.63 -16.50
C VAL A 60 7.11 3.46 -15.62
N ILE A 61 6.65 2.89 -14.50
CA ILE A 61 5.72 3.57 -13.61
C ILE A 61 6.41 4.78 -12.96
N GLY A 62 7.64 4.64 -12.47
CA GLY A 62 8.39 5.73 -11.85
C GLY A 62 8.60 6.91 -12.81
N LYS A 63 9.01 6.66 -14.06
CA LYS A 63 9.16 7.71 -15.08
C LYS A 63 7.84 8.39 -15.42
N ASN A 64 6.75 7.62 -15.50
CA ASN A 64 5.43 8.19 -15.78
C ASN A 64 4.94 9.06 -14.63
N LEU A 65 5.03 8.57 -13.38
CA LEU A 65 4.67 9.35 -12.19
C LEU A 65 5.48 10.64 -12.10
N HIS A 66 6.80 10.58 -12.33
CA HIS A 66 7.66 11.76 -12.33
C HIS A 66 7.24 12.77 -13.41
N LYS A 67 6.98 12.30 -14.64
CA LYS A 67 6.49 13.12 -15.76
C LYS A 67 5.17 13.83 -15.42
N ASP A 68 4.26 13.17 -14.71
CA ASP A 68 2.97 13.72 -14.29
C ASP A 68 3.11 14.62 -13.03
N GLY A 69 4.34 14.88 -12.62
CA GLY A 69 4.71 15.77 -11.52
C GLY A 69 4.43 15.18 -10.14
N ILE A 70 4.38 13.86 -10.02
CA ILE A 70 4.34 13.17 -8.74
C ILE A 70 5.76 13.04 -8.19
N ARG A 71 5.93 13.30 -6.89
CA ARG A 71 7.23 13.24 -6.21
C ARG A 71 7.61 11.79 -5.89
N VAL A 72 8.24 11.15 -6.85
CA VAL A 72 8.86 9.82 -6.74
C VAL A 72 10.37 9.95 -6.91
N PRO A 73 11.19 8.98 -6.46
CA PRO A 73 12.65 9.03 -6.66
C PRO A 73 12.99 9.18 -8.15
N LEU A 74 13.82 10.18 -8.46
CA LEU A 74 14.34 10.33 -9.82
C LEU A 74 15.24 9.14 -10.13
N ILE A 75 14.96 8.47 -11.25
CA ILE A 75 15.79 7.35 -11.73
C ILE A 75 16.90 7.96 -12.58
N TYR A 76 18.14 7.78 -12.15
CA TYR A 76 19.32 8.28 -12.85
C TYR A 76 19.78 7.29 -13.91
N GLU A 77 20.01 6.02 -13.50
CA GLU A 77 20.54 4.98 -14.37
C GLU A 77 19.87 3.64 -14.14
N THR A 78 19.86 2.80 -15.15
CA THR A 78 19.27 1.46 -15.08
C THR A 78 20.12 0.44 -15.83
N ASN A 79 20.20 -0.78 -15.28
CA ASN A 79 20.75 -1.94 -15.96
C ASN A 79 19.74 -3.10 -15.92
N PRO A 80 18.85 -3.24 -16.91
CA PRO A 80 17.82 -4.25 -16.91
C PRO A 80 18.37 -5.70 -16.94
N GLU A 81 19.51 -5.92 -17.59
CA GLU A 81 20.13 -7.25 -17.69
C GLU A 81 20.61 -7.76 -16.34
N GLN A 82 21.12 -6.86 -15.50
CA GLN A 82 21.58 -7.17 -14.15
C GLN A 82 20.54 -6.83 -13.07
N GLY A 83 19.45 -6.14 -13.42
CA GLY A 83 18.40 -5.76 -12.48
C GLY A 83 18.81 -4.65 -11.50
N PHE A 84 19.65 -3.69 -11.92
CA PHE A 84 20.10 -2.57 -11.10
C PHE A 84 19.43 -1.27 -11.47
N ILE A 85 19.09 -0.46 -10.47
CA ILE A 85 18.59 0.91 -10.65
C ILE A 85 19.32 1.84 -9.69
N LEU A 86 19.90 2.93 -10.23
CA LEU A 86 20.43 4.05 -9.46
C LEU A 86 19.39 5.16 -9.40
N MET A 87 19.02 5.60 -8.21
CA MET A 87 17.94 6.57 -8.01
C MET A 87 18.24 7.56 -6.88
N GLU A 88 17.43 8.59 -6.81
CA GLU A 88 17.45 9.63 -5.78
C GLU A 88 17.22 9.05 -4.38
N ASP A 89 17.96 9.59 -3.41
CA ASP A 89 17.83 9.26 -1.99
C ASP A 89 16.91 10.27 -1.28
N PHE A 90 15.76 9.83 -0.81
CA PHE A 90 14.83 10.63 0.00
C PHE A 90 15.18 10.70 1.50
N GLY A 91 16.30 10.09 1.89
CA GLY A 91 16.71 10.02 3.29
C GLY A 91 15.99 8.93 4.08
N ASN A 92 15.83 9.13 5.39
CA ASN A 92 15.32 8.10 6.31
C ASN A 92 13.98 8.46 6.96
N LYS A 93 13.46 9.66 6.74
CA LYS A 93 12.25 10.13 7.42
C LYS A 93 11.00 9.67 6.68
N THR A 94 10.37 8.61 7.16
CA THR A 94 9.01 8.23 6.71
C THR A 94 7.96 9.02 7.50
N TYR A 95 6.74 9.15 6.96
CA TYR A 95 5.62 9.72 7.72
C TYR A 95 5.37 8.95 9.02
N SER A 96 5.50 7.63 9.01
CA SER A 96 5.42 6.79 10.21
C SER A 96 6.41 7.21 11.30
N SER A 97 7.64 7.58 10.92
CA SER A 97 8.70 7.94 11.90
C SER A 97 8.52 9.33 12.52
N ILE A 98 7.71 10.21 11.91
CA ILE A 98 7.55 11.59 12.37
C ILE A 98 6.23 11.86 13.09
N PHE A 99 5.31 10.90 13.16
CA PHE A 99 4.00 11.08 13.82
C PHE A 99 4.09 11.39 15.31
N SER A 100 5.13 10.94 15.98
CA SER A 100 5.40 11.30 17.38
C SER A 100 5.91 12.75 17.56
N LEU A 101 6.38 13.38 16.49
CA LEU A 101 7.03 14.69 16.51
C LEU A 101 6.14 15.81 15.97
N GLN A 102 5.14 15.48 15.15
CA GLN A 102 4.29 16.45 14.46
C GLN A 102 2.83 15.99 14.46
N ASN A 103 1.90 16.94 14.34
CA ASN A 103 0.47 16.61 14.25
C ASN A 103 0.16 15.86 12.93
N PRO A 104 -0.24 14.58 13.00
CA PRO A 104 -0.50 13.77 11.81
C PRO A 104 -1.58 14.35 10.90
N THR A 105 -2.62 14.98 11.47
CA THR A 105 -3.73 15.59 10.71
C THR A 105 -3.26 16.69 9.77
N LEU A 106 -2.31 17.54 10.24
CA LEU A 106 -1.74 18.58 9.39
C LEU A 106 -0.85 18.01 8.28
N LEU A 107 -0.05 17.00 8.62
CA LEU A 107 0.81 16.31 7.65
C LEU A 107 0.00 15.66 6.53
N TYR A 108 -1.11 15.02 6.86
CA TYR A 108 -1.95 14.30 5.90
C TYR A 108 -2.69 15.19 4.91
N LYS A 109 -2.84 16.49 5.19
CA LYS A 109 -3.40 17.42 4.20
C LYS A 109 -2.57 17.42 2.90
N ASN A 110 -1.24 17.46 3.01
CA ASN A 110 -0.35 17.41 1.84
C ASN A 110 -0.33 16.02 1.18
N VAL A 111 -0.49 14.97 1.98
CA VAL A 111 -0.58 13.59 1.48
C VAL A 111 -1.87 13.36 0.68
N LEU A 112 -3.01 13.88 1.15
CA LEU A 112 -4.28 13.84 0.41
C LEU A 112 -4.18 14.61 -0.92
N GLN A 113 -3.50 15.75 -0.95
CA GLN A 113 -3.23 16.49 -2.18
C GLN A 113 -2.37 15.69 -3.17
N ALA A 114 -1.35 14.97 -2.66
CA ALA A 114 -0.51 14.13 -3.50
C ALA A 114 -1.31 12.93 -4.06
N LEU A 115 -2.13 12.28 -3.25
CA LEU A 115 -3.03 11.21 -3.71
C LEU A 115 -4.01 11.71 -4.77
N PHE A 116 -4.65 12.85 -4.51
CA PHE A 116 -5.55 13.48 -5.47
C PHE A 116 -4.86 13.78 -6.81
N LYS A 117 -3.62 14.26 -6.78
CA LYS A 117 -2.84 14.53 -7.98
C LYS A 117 -2.56 13.26 -8.78
N ILE A 118 -2.22 12.16 -8.11
CA ILE A 118 -2.08 10.84 -8.76
C ILE A 118 -3.37 10.46 -9.47
N GLN A 119 -4.50 10.48 -8.76
CA GLN A 119 -5.78 10.03 -9.29
C GLN A 119 -6.33 10.92 -10.41
N LYS A 120 -5.97 12.21 -10.40
CA LYS A 120 -6.40 13.19 -11.41
C LYS A 120 -5.53 13.17 -12.67
N ASN A 121 -4.22 13.09 -12.51
CA ASN A 121 -3.28 13.33 -13.60
C ASN A 121 -2.77 12.04 -14.24
N CYS A 122 -2.69 10.94 -13.47
CA CYS A 122 -2.07 9.72 -13.95
C CYS A 122 -3.12 8.83 -14.66
N ILE A 123 -2.98 8.67 -15.97
CA ILE A 123 -3.81 7.80 -16.80
C ILE A 123 -2.89 6.86 -17.56
N TYR A 124 -2.71 5.64 -17.04
CA TYR A 124 -1.78 4.67 -17.61
C TYR A 124 -2.52 3.49 -18.23
N LYS A 125 -2.43 3.36 -19.56
CA LYS A 125 -3.07 2.26 -20.31
C LYS A 125 -2.40 0.90 -20.10
N ASN A 126 -1.14 0.89 -19.67
CA ASN A 126 -0.30 -0.31 -19.62
C ASN A 126 -0.10 -0.87 -18.20
N ILE A 127 -0.85 -0.40 -17.21
CA ILE A 127 -0.86 -1.01 -15.89
C ILE A 127 -2.00 -2.03 -15.78
N PRO A 128 -1.83 -3.11 -14.98
CA PRO A 128 -2.87 -4.12 -14.80
C PRO A 128 -4.17 -3.54 -14.22
N MET A 129 -5.30 -4.15 -14.55
CA MET A 129 -6.57 -3.85 -13.89
C MET A 129 -6.66 -4.58 -12.54
N TYR A 130 -7.27 -3.94 -11.56
CA TYR A 130 -7.63 -4.58 -10.30
C TYR A 130 -8.91 -5.43 -10.51
N THR A 131 -8.71 -6.65 -11.00
CA THR A 131 -9.82 -7.52 -11.42
C THR A 131 -10.60 -8.11 -10.24
N ALA A 132 -11.81 -8.63 -10.53
CA ALA A 132 -12.61 -9.40 -9.57
C ALA A 132 -11.83 -10.60 -9.00
N THR A 133 -11.07 -11.29 -9.85
CA THR A 133 -10.22 -12.42 -9.45
C THR A 133 -9.16 -11.98 -8.45
N LEU A 134 -8.40 -10.91 -8.75
CA LEU A 134 -7.37 -10.40 -7.85
C LEU A 134 -7.94 -9.96 -6.49
N LEU A 135 -9.08 -9.23 -6.50
CA LEU A 135 -9.77 -8.82 -5.26
C LEU A 135 -10.20 -10.04 -4.42
N ARG A 136 -10.68 -11.09 -5.09
CA ARG A 136 -11.09 -12.34 -4.43
C ARG A 136 -9.91 -13.09 -3.84
N ASP A 137 -8.87 -13.29 -4.63
CA ASP A 137 -7.66 -14.02 -4.22
C ASP A 137 -7.03 -13.38 -2.98
N GLU A 138 -6.98 -12.05 -2.96
CA GLU A 138 -6.50 -11.28 -1.81
C GLU A 138 -7.37 -11.47 -0.56
N MET A 139 -8.71 -11.39 -0.68
CA MET A 139 -9.59 -11.62 0.46
C MET A 139 -9.54 -13.09 0.95
N SER A 140 -9.31 -14.05 0.07
CA SER A 140 -9.21 -15.47 0.42
C SER A 140 -8.04 -15.78 1.35
N LEU A 141 -7.02 -14.91 1.39
CA LEU A 141 -5.92 -15.03 2.34
C LEU A 141 -6.39 -14.96 3.80
N PHE A 142 -7.50 -14.25 4.09
CA PHE A 142 -8.12 -14.22 5.40
C PHE A 142 -8.54 -15.61 5.88
N GLU A 143 -9.27 -16.36 5.05
CA GLU A 143 -9.67 -17.72 5.40
C GLU A 143 -8.47 -18.64 5.56
N ILE A 144 -7.57 -18.62 4.55
CA ILE A 144 -6.46 -19.58 4.46
C ILE A 144 -5.43 -19.36 5.56
N TRP A 145 -5.01 -18.13 5.77
CA TRP A 145 -3.91 -17.82 6.69
C TRP A 145 -4.39 -17.37 8.05
N TYR A 146 -5.30 -16.39 8.11
CA TYR A 146 -5.72 -15.83 9.39
C TYR A 146 -6.64 -16.78 10.16
N LEU A 147 -7.74 -17.26 9.57
CA LEU A 147 -8.66 -18.16 10.26
C LEU A 147 -8.05 -19.55 10.47
N LYS A 148 -7.68 -20.26 9.38
CA LYS A 148 -7.24 -21.65 9.48
C LYS A 148 -5.86 -21.80 10.09
N LYS A 149 -4.84 -21.08 9.62
CA LYS A 149 -3.46 -21.31 10.06
C LYS A 149 -3.12 -20.63 11.39
N TYR A 150 -3.63 -19.42 11.63
CA TYR A 150 -3.29 -18.66 12.83
C TYR A 150 -4.28 -18.86 13.97
N LYS A 151 -5.57 -18.57 13.75
CA LYS A 151 -6.61 -18.68 14.78
C LYS A 151 -7.14 -20.12 14.98
N LYS A 152 -6.76 -21.08 14.12
CA LYS A 152 -7.20 -22.48 14.16
C LYS A 152 -8.72 -22.63 14.11
N ILE A 153 -9.40 -21.75 13.39
CA ILE A 153 -10.85 -21.76 13.22
C ILE A 153 -11.20 -22.38 11.89
N GLU A 154 -12.04 -23.40 11.90
CA GLU A 154 -12.68 -23.96 10.72
C GLU A 154 -14.11 -23.44 10.61
N LEU A 155 -14.46 -22.97 9.40
CA LEU A 155 -15.79 -22.51 9.09
C LEU A 155 -16.69 -23.68 8.67
N SER A 156 -17.93 -23.68 9.13
CA SER A 156 -18.97 -24.58 8.60
C SER A 156 -19.31 -24.25 7.14
N SER A 157 -19.95 -25.20 6.43
CA SER A 157 -20.37 -24.98 5.04
C SER A 157 -21.27 -23.75 4.86
N ASN A 158 -22.12 -23.45 5.83
CA ASN A 158 -22.99 -22.27 5.81
C ASN A 158 -22.16 -20.97 5.93
N GLU A 159 -21.17 -20.94 6.84
CA GLU A 159 -20.31 -19.76 7.01
C GLU A 159 -19.41 -19.52 5.80
N ILE A 160 -18.89 -20.58 5.17
CA ILE A 160 -18.14 -20.48 3.92
C ILE A 160 -19.04 -19.88 2.83
N ASN A 161 -20.28 -20.33 2.72
CA ASN A 161 -21.23 -19.83 1.75
C ASN A 161 -21.55 -18.33 2.00
N ASP A 162 -21.77 -17.95 3.23
CA ASP A 162 -22.01 -16.56 3.61
C ASP A 162 -20.79 -15.66 3.38
N LEU A 163 -19.58 -16.15 3.70
CA LEU A 163 -18.34 -15.43 3.40
C LEU A 163 -18.17 -15.20 1.89
N ASN A 164 -18.50 -16.19 1.07
CA ASN A 164 -18.45 -16.06 -0.38
C ASN A 164 -19.47 -15.05 -0.93
N LYS A 165 -20.68 -14.98 -0.36
CA LYS A 165 -21.67 -13.95 -0.71
C LYS A 165 -21.15 -12.54 -0.38
N ILE A 166 -20.51 -12.39 0.80
CA ILE A 166 -19.90 -11.12 1.21
C ILE A 166 -18.77 -10.73 0.27
N PHE A 167 -17.88 -11.66 -0.09
CA PHE A 167 -16.82 -11.39 -1.06
C PHE A 167 -17.37 -10.91 -2.39
N ASN A 168 -18.41 -11.57 -2.93
CA ASN A 168 -19.08 -11.15 -4.16
C ASN A 168 -19.67 -9.74 -4.05
N MET A 169 -20.33 -9.43 -2.94
CA MET A 169 -20.92 -8.12 -2.69
C MET A 169 -19.84 -7.03 -2.61
N ILE A 170 -18.75 -7.26 -1.87
CA ILE A 170 -17.63 -6.33 -1.74
C ILE A 170 -16.95 -6.11 -3.10
N ILE A 171 -16.68 -7.17 -3.86
CA ILE A 171 -16.08 -7.09 -5.21
C ILE A 171 -16.97 -6.25 -6.11
N THR A 172 -18.28 -6.53 -6.13
CA THR A 172 -19.24 -5.80 -6.95
C THR A 172 -19.28 -4.31 -6.58
N SER A 173 -19.30 -4.00 -5.29
CA SER A 173 -19.27 -2.63 -4.79
C SER A 173 -17.98 -1.90 -5.22
N ASN A 174 -16.84 -2.55 -5.06
CA ASN A 174 -15.53 -1.94 -5.34
C ASN A 174 -15.34 -1.71 -6.85
N LEU A 175 -15.75 -2.65 -7.71
CA LEU A 175 -15.61 -2.52 -9.16
C LEU A 175 -16.59 -1.52 -9.79
N LYS A 176 -17.67 -1.14 -9.10
CA LYS A 176 -18.58 -0.08 -9.54
C LYS A 176 -18.03 1.34 -9.35
N GLN A 177 -17.00 1.51 -8.51
CA GLN A 177 -16.40 2.81 -8.28
C GLN A 177 -15.68 3.32 -9.54
N SER A 178 -15.48 4.64 -9.63
CA SER A 178 -14.57 5.22 -10.60
C SER A 178 -13.19 4.56 -10.49
N GLN A 179 -12.59 4.27 -11.64
CA GLN A 179 -11.29 3.60 -11.71
C GLN A 179 -10.18 4.64 -11.96
N CYS A 180 -9.08 4.50 -11.24
CA CYS A 180 -7.92 5.38 -11.37
C CYS A 180 -6.62 4.60 -11.13
N VAL A 181 -5.48 5.25 -11.24
CA VAL A 181 -4.20 4.68 -10.80
C VAL A 181 -4.25 4.51 -9.28
N VAL A 182 -4.03 3.28 -8.83
CA VAL A 182 -3.99 2.85 -7.43
C VAL A 182 -2.58 2.36 -7.14
N HIS A 183 -1.94 2.96 -6.16
CA HIS A 183 -0.60 2.59 -5.69
C HIS A 183 -0.58 1.23 -4.98
N ARG A 184 -1.67 0.86 -4.32
CA ARG A 184 -1.91 -0.32 -3.47
C ARG A 184 -1.31 -0.24 -2.07
N ASP A 185 -0.14 0.32 -1.92
CA ASP A 185 0.56 0.44 -0.64
C ASP A 185 0.87 1.91 -0.28
N PHE A 186 -0.16 2.79 -0.47
CA PHE A 186 -0.13 4.21 -0.17
C PHE A 186 -0.39 4.46 1.33
N HIS A 187 0.60 4.14 2.16
CA HIS A 187 0.52 4.21 3.62
C HIS A 187 1.76 4.87 4.23
N CYS A 188 1.71 5.18 5.53
CA CYS A 188 2.70 6.02 6.20
C CYS A 188 4.16 5.53 6.11
N ARG A 189 4.40 4.23 5.88
CA ARG A 189 5.75 3.67 5.73
C ARG A 189 6.34 3.87 4.32
N ASN A 190 5.49 4.04 3.30
CA ASN A 190 5.89 4.26 1.90
C ASN A 190 5.80 5.73 1.48
N LEU A 191 5.55 6.61 2.44
CA LEU A 191 5.55 8.06 2.26
C LEU A 191 6.77 8.65 2.98
N MET A 192 7.64 9.31 2.22
CA MET A 192 8.85 9.94 2.72
C MET A 192 8.59 11.41 3.04
N TYR A 193 8.96 11.83 4.23
CA TYR A 193 8.88 13.23 4.64
C TYR A 193 10.12 13.97 4.15
N LEU A 194 9.91 14.96 3.29
CA LEU A 194 10.95 15.76 2.69
C LEU A 194 10.98 17.13 3.38
N ASP A 195 11.98 17.40 4.21
CA ASP A 195 12.06 18.59 5.09
C ASP A 195 11.88 19.93 4.37
N LYS A 196 12.21 20.00 3.09
CA LYS A 196 12.18 21.23 2.29
C LYS A 196 11.02 21.28 1.29
N GLU A 197 10.18 20.26 1.27
CA GLU A 197 9.10 20.12 0.31
C GLU A 197 7.74 20.00 1.01
N ASN A 198 6.70 20.62 0.44
CA ASN A 198 5.34 20.51 0.94
C ASN A 198 4.57 19.30 0.37
N THR A 199 5.28 18.37 -0.25
CA THR A 199 4.70 17.16 -0.83
C THR A 199 5.47 15.94 -0.33
N PRO A 200 4.80 14.78 -0.07
CA PRO A 200 5.51 13.57 0.29
C PRO A 200 6.30 13.03 -0.89
N GLY A 201 7.46 12.45 -0.63
CA GLY A 201 8.10 11.53 -1.54
C GLY A 201 7.38 10.18 -1.51
N ILE A 202 7.05 9.60 -2.65
CA ILE A 202 6.29 8.34 -2.75
C ILE A 202 7.22 7.26 -3.27
N ILE A 203 7.31 6.14 -2.54
CA ILE A 203 8.13 4.98 -2.88
C ILE A 203 7.26 3.72 -2.97
N ASP A 204 7.80 2.63 -3.50
CA ASP A 204 7.15 1.31 -3.59
C ASP A 204 5.91 1.28 -4.52
N PHE A 205 5.99 1.95 -5.65
CA PHE A 205 4.88 2.18 -6.60
C PHE A 205 4.80 1.15 -7.74
N GLN A 206 5.73 0.21 -7.87
CA GLN A 206 5.85 -0.68 -9.04
C GLN A 206 4.71 -1.69 -9.19
N ASP A 207 3.94 -1.92 -8.13
CA ASP A 207 2.77 -2.80 -8.12
C ASP A 207 1.45 -2.06 -8.35
N ALA A 208 1.53 -0.82 -8.85
CA ALA A 208 0.36 -0.01 -9.15
C ALA A 208 -0.55 -0.67 -10.19
N VAL A 209 -1.85 -0.49 -10.01
CA VAL A 209 -2.91 -1.02 -10.87
C VAL A 209 -3.91 0.07 -11.23
N ASN A 210 -4.77 -0.19 -12.21
CA ASN A 210 -5.97 0.60 -12.42
C ASN A 210 -7.13 -0.01 -11.63
N GLY A 211 -7.63 0.71 -10.63
CA GLY A 211 -8.53 0.15 -9.63
C GLY A 211 -9.44 1.18 -8.94
N PRO A 212 -10.21 0.73 -7.92
CA PRO A 212 -11.20 1.55 -7.23
C PRO A 212 -10.62 2.80 -6.59
N ILE A 213 -11.22 3.96 -6.86
CA ILE A 213 -10.72 5.29 -6.43
C ILE A 213 -10.57 5.44 -4.90
N THR A 214 -11.31 4.67 -4.11
CA THR A 214 -11.20 4.72 -2.63
C THR A 214 -10.09 3.84 -2.07
N TYR A 215 -9.39 3.01 -2.88
CA TYR A 215 -8.42 2.05 -2.36
C TYR A 215 -7.27 2.71 -1.58
N ASP A 216 -6.58 3.66 -2.21
CA ASP A 216 -5.43 4.32 -1.58
C ASP A 216 -5.85 5.30 -0.47
N LEU A 217 -7.07 5.85 -0.55
CA LEU A 217 -7.65 6.63 0.54
C LEU A 217 -7.85 5.77 1.80
N VAL A 218 -8.32 4.54 1.63
CA VAL A 218 -8.42 3.55 2.72
C VAL A 218 -7.03 3.19 3.24
N SER A 219 -6.08 2.91 2.33
CA SER A 219 -4.71 2.57 2.70
C SER A 219 -4.06 3.64 3.57
N LEU A 220 -4.38 4.89 3.30
CA LEU A 220 -3.88 6.06 4.00
C LEU A 220 -4.58 6.29 5.35
N LEU A 221 -5.91 6.30 5.37
CA LEU A 221 -6.70 6.75 6.53
C LEU A 221 -7.10 5.62 7.49
N LYS A 222 -7.08 4.38 7.03
CA LYS A 222 -7.24 3.16 7.83
C LYS A 222 -6.01 2.27 7.70
N ASP A 223 -4.85 2.88 7.92
CA ASP A 223 -3.53 2.26 7.85
C ASP A 223 -3.38 1.17 8.93
N ALA A 224 -2.64 0.11 8.61
CA ALA A 224 -2.36 -0.96 9.57
C ALA A 224 -1.29 -0.56 10.61
N TYR A 225 -0.57 0.54 10.41
CA TYR A 225 0.56 0.96 11.22
C TYR A 225 0.29 2.21 12.08
N PHE A 226 -0.80 2.92 11.78
CA PHE A 226 -1.18 4.14 12.48
C PHE A 226 -2.70 4.29 12.51
N GLU A 227 -3.25 4.60 13.70
CA GLU A 227 -4.68 4.81 13.89
C GLU A 227 -5.01 6.30 14.01
N PHE A 228 -5.94 6.78 13.19
CA PHE A 228 -6.61 8.07 13.38
C PHE A 228 -7.89 7.92 14.18
N GLU A 229 -8.25 8.95 14.92
CA GLU A 229 -9.58 9.07 15.50
C GLU A 229 -10.65 9.13 14.39
N GLU A 230 -11.85 8.64 14.69
CA GLU A 230 -12.89 8.48 13.67
C GLU A 230 -13.38 9.80 13.08
N ASP A 231 -13.49 10.83 13.90
CA ASP A 231 -13.89 12.18 13.47
C ASP A 231 -12.85 12.77 12.50
N VAL A 232 -11.58 12.53 12.73
CA VAL A 232 -10.48 12.91 11.83
C VAL A 232 -10.59 12.17 10.50
N ILE A 233 -10.82 10.84 10.53
CA ILE A 233 -11.05 10.05 9.31
C ILE A 233 -12.25 10.62 8.54
N LEU A 234 -13.35 10.87 9.22
CA LEU A 234 -14.58 11.37 8.59
C LEU A 234 -14.35 12.74 7.93
N ASP A 235 -13.70 13.69 8.62
CA ASP A 235 -13.38 15.02 8.06
C ASP A 235 -12.50 14.89 6.82
N MET A 236 -11.46 14.04 6.87
CA MET A 236 -10.57 13.82 5.72
C MET A 236 -11.28 13.16 4.54
N VAL A 237 -12.17 12.21 4.77
CA VAL A 237 -12.94 11.56 3.70
C VAL A 237 -13.94 12.53 3.09
N ILE A 238 -14.60 13.41 3.88
CA ILE A 238 -15.50 14.47 3.37
C ILE A 238 -14.72 15.39 2.44
N ARG A 239 -13.59 15.94 2.91
CA ARG A 239 -12.75 16.86 2.10
C ARG A 239 -12.27 16.20 0.81
N TYR A 240 -11.89 14.93 0.88
CA TYR A 240 -11.42 14.20 -0.29
C TYR A 240 -12.54 13.95 -1.30
N TRP A 241 -13.74 13.59 -0.83
CA TRP A 241 -14.93 13.46 -1.65
C TRP A 241 -15.29 14.78 -2.35
N GLU A 242 -15.23 15.93 -1.65
CA GLU A 242 -15.42 17.26 -2.24
C GLU A 242 -14.42 17.53 -3.36
N MET A 243 -13.12 17.28 -3.12
CA MET A 243 -12.06 17.44 -4.13
C MET A 243 -12.32 16.59 -5.38
N LEU A 244 -12.73 15.33 -5.19
CA LEU A 244 -13.03 14.43 -6.32
C LEU A 244 -14.26 14.90 -7.11
N ARG A 245 -15.30 15.39 -6.46
CA ARG A 245 -16.49 15.94 -7.09
C ARG A 245 -16.18 17.21 -7.89
N GLU A 246 -15.50 18.15 -7.30
CA GLU A 246 -15.10 19.42 -7.95
C GLU A 246 -14.26 19.15 -9.21
N ALA A 247 -13.41 18.13 -9.17
CA ALA A 247 -12.60 17.71 -10.30
C ALA A 247 -13.32 16.81 -11.33
N ASN A 248 -14.60 16.45 -11.09
CA ASN A 248 -15.37 15.49 -11.90
C ASN A 248 -14.70 14.11 -12.05
N LEU A 249 -13.99 13.65 -11.03
CA LEU A 249 -13.31 12.34 -11.00
C LEU A 249 -14.26 11.22 -10.54
N ILE A 250 -15.36 11.58 -9.91
CA ILE A 250 -16.45 10.66 -9.53
C ILE A 250 -17.76 11.16 -10.09
N GLU A 251 -18.69 10.22 -10.36
CA GLU A 251 -20.08 10.57 -10.71
C GLU A 251 -20.73 11.36 -9.57
N LYS A 252 -21.89 11.97 -9.85
CA LYS A 252 -22.68 12.63 -8.81
C LYS A 252 -23.20 11.60 -7.82
N ILE A 253 -22.40 11.35 -6.78
CA ILE A 253 -22.69 10.43 -5.69
C ILE A 253 -22.81 11.21 -4.39
N GLU A 254 -23.80 10.89 -3.58
CA GLU A 254 -23.95 11.48 -2.25
C GLU A 254 -22.85 10.99 -1.32
N PHE A 255 -22.50 11.82 -0.32
CA PHE A 255 -21.42 11.48 0.60
C PHE A 255 -21.63 10.14 1.31
N VAL A 256 -22.85 9.81 1.69
CA VAL A 256 -23.18 8.57 2.40
C VAL A 256 -22.84 7.33 1.55
N ASP A 257 -23.04 7.37 0.25
CA ASP A 257 -22.74 6.28 -0.66
C ASP A 257 -21.24 6.20 -0.97
N PHE A 258 -20.57 7.35 -1.08
CA PHE A 258 -19.11 7.41 -1.18
C PHE A 258 -18.43 6.85 0.08
N PHE A 259 -18.90 7.24 1.26
CA PHE A 259 -18.38 6.75 2.53
C PHE A 259 -18.60 5.23 2.69
N LYS A 260 -19.77 4.72 2.26
CA LYS A 260 -20.02 3.28 2.21
C LYS A 260 -19.03 2.57 1.27
N SER A 261 -18.75 3.14 0.11
CA SER A 261 -17.78 2.60 -0.85
C SER A 261 -16.37 2.57 -0.26
N PHE A 262 -15.96 3.63 0.45
CA PHE A 262 -14.72 3.70 1.21
C PHE A 262 -14.66 2.62 2.31
N GLU A 263 -15.73 2.41 3.07
CA GLU A 263 -15.77 1.40 4.12
C GLU A 263 -15.73 -0.03 3.55
N PHE A 264 -16.45 -0.30 2.45
CA PHE A 264 -16.43 -1.61 1.80
C PHE A 264 -15.08 -1.93 1.16
N MET A 265 -14.42 -0.91 0.61
CA MET A 265 -13.02 -1.06 0.19
C MET A 265 -12.11 -1.36 1.37
N GLY A 266 -12.39 -0.75 2.52
CA GLY A 266 -11.71 -1.04 3.79
C GLY A 266 -11.86 -2.51 4.20
N VAL A 267 -13.04 -3.08 4.08
CA VAL A 267 -13.25 -4.52 4.37
C VAL A 267 -12.36 -5.39 3.48
N GLN A 268 -12.33 -5.15 2.17
CA GLN A 268 -11.49 -5.90 1.24
C GLN A 268 -10.01 -5.83 1.67
N ARG A 269 -9.50 -4.60 1.88
CA ARG A 269 -8.10 -4.38 2.21
C ARG A 269 -7.73 -4.99 3.56
N HIS A 270 -8.56 -4.85 4.58
CA HIS A 270 -8.27 -5.38 5.91
C HIS A 270 -8.31 -6.90 5.95
N LEU A 271 -9.23 -7.56 5.23
CA LEU A 271 -9.20 -9.02 5.09
C LEU A 271 -7.91 -9.49 4.41
N LYS A 272 -7.49 -8.82 3.33
CA LYS A 272 -6.19 -9.05 2.67
C LYS A 272 -5.03 -8.92 3.66
N ILE A 273 -4.98 -7.82 4.43
CA ILE A 273 -3.87 -7.51 5.35
C ILE A 273 -3.78 -8.57 6.46
N LEU A 274 -4.89 -8.98 7.09
CA LEU A 274 -4.88 -10.05 8.09
C LEU A 274 -4.23 -11.32 7.54
N GLY A 275 -4.62 -11.72 6.32
CA GLY A 275 -4.03 -12.89 5.68
C GLY A 275 -2.57 -12.74 5.31
N ILE A 276 -2.16 -11.59 4.77
CA ILE A 276 -0.77 -11.31 4.37
C ILE A 276 0.14 -11.25 5.61
N PHE A 277 -0.24 -10.54 6.66
CA PHE A 277 0.60 -10.38 7.85
C PHE A 277 0.86 -11.72 8.54
N VAL A 278 -0.17 -12.56 8.65
CA VAL A 278 0.00 -13.92 9.15
C VAL A 278 0.90 -14.75 8.22
N ARG A 279 0.72 -14.65 6.90
CA ARG A 279 1.56 -15.36 5.94
C ARG A 279 3.03 -14.95 6.06
N LEU A 280 3.32 -13.65 6.17
CA LEU A 280 4.67 -13.13 6.36
C LEU A 280 5.29 -13.63 7.68
N SER A 281 4.50 -13.70 8.75
CA SER A 281 4.97 -14.23 10.02
C SER A 281 5.27 -15.73 9.95
N LEU A 282 4.32 -16.54 9.47
CA LEU A 282 4.42 -18.01 9.54
C LEU A 282 5.31 -18.61 8.44
N ARG A 283 5.32 -18.02 7.24
CA ARG A 283 6.09 -18.51 6.09
C ARG A 283 7.48 -17.89 6.02
N ASP A 284 7.57 -16.58 6.27
CA ASP A 284 8.77 -15.77 6.00
C ASP A 284 9.48 -15.36 7.31
N ASN A 285 9.04 -15.89 8.48
CA ASN A 285 9.59 -15.64 9.82
C ASN A 285 9.63 -14.15 10.24
N LYS A 286 8.69 -13.32 9.74
CA LYS A 286 8.59 -11.89 10.02
C LYS A 286 7.56 -11.63 11.13
N GLN A 287 7.88 -12.02 12.36
CA GLN A 287 6.96 -11.98 13.52
C GLN A 287 6.39 -10.58 13.83
N GLN A 288 7.13 -9.52 13.54
CA GLN A 288 6.73 -8.13 13.80
C GLN A 288 5.42 -7.71 13.09
N TYR A 289 4.97 -8.43 12.06
CA TYR A 289 3.70 -8.14 11.41
C TYR A 289 2.48 -8.53 12.25
N LEU A 290 2.62 -9.46 13.20
CA LEU A 290 1.51 -9.87 14.08
C LEU A 290 1.09 -8.75 15.04
N ASP A 291 2.01 -7.86 15.41
CA ASP A 291 1.74 -6.74 16.32
C ASP A 291 0.70 -5.75 15.76
N ASN A 292 0.50 -5.77 14.43
CA ASN A 292 -0.43 -4.88 13.75
C ASN A 292 -1.83 -5.49 13.53
N LEU A 293 -2.02 -6.79 13.81
CA LEU A 293 -3.32 -7.47 13.61
C LEU A 293 -4.45 -6.85 14.45
N PRO A 294 -4.25 -6.50 15.75
CA PRO A 294 -5.33 -5.95 16.57
C PRO A 294 -5.97 -4.69 16.01
N LEU A 295 -5.18 -3.80 15.40
CA LEU A 295 -5.68 -2.58 14.78
C LEU A 295 -6.54 -2.90 13.54
N VAL A 296 -6.08 -3.82 12.70
CA VAL A 296 -6.80 -4.25 11.50
C VAL A 296 -8.11 -4.98 11.86
N GLU A 297 -8.08 -5.82 12.90
CA GLU A 297 -9.28 -6.47 13.48
C GLU A 297 -10.28 -5.43 13.97
N LYS A 298 -9.82 -4.39 14.69
CA LYS A 298 -10.65 -3.28 15.19
C LYS A 298 -11.40 -2.58 14.05
N TYR A 299 -10.73 -2.29 12.93
CA TYR A 299 -11.38 -1.68 11.75
C TYR A 299 -12.46 -2.59 11.16
N LEU A 300 -12.20 -3.88 11.00
CA LEU A 300 -13.19 -4.83 10.50
C LEU A 300 -14.39 -4.95 11.42
N ILE A 301 -14.16 -5.07 12.74
CA ILE A 301 -15.20 -5.14 13.76
C ILE A 301 -16.11 -3.90 13.67
N LYS A 302 -15.52 -2.71 13.59
CA LYS A 302 -16.25 -1.45 13.54
C LYS A 302 -17.11 -1.36 12.27
N THR A 303 -16.53 -1.63 11.10
CA THR A 303 -17.24 -1.57 9.82
C THR A 303 -18.35 -2.62 9.74
N THR A 304 -18.07 -3.88 10.15
CA THR A 304 -19.08 -4.96 10.11
C THR A 304 -20.22 -4.78 11.12
N SER A 305 -20.04 -3.95 12.15
CA SER A 305 -21.10 -3.58 13.08
C SER A 305 -22.05 -2.50 12.53
N ARG A 306 -21.59 -1.70 11.57
CA ARG A 306 -22.31 -0.57 11.00
C ARG A 306 -23.29 -0.99 9.88
N TYR A 307 -22.93 -2.03 9.12
CA TYR A 307 -23.68 -2.47 7.92
C TYR A 307 -24.28 -3.85 8.14
N LYS A 308 -25.62 -3.93 8.03
CA LYS A 308 -26.39 -5.18 8.23
C LYS A 308 -25.97 -6.28 7.27
N GLU A 309 -25.69 -5.94 6.04
CA GLU A 309 -25.20 -6.86 5.02
C GLU A 309 -23.86 -7.54 5.34
N LEU A 310 -23.10 -6.98 6.28
CA LEU A 310 -21.81 -7.52 6.76
C LEU A 310 -21.95 -8.33 8.05
N PHE A 311 -23.15 -8.49 8.62
CA PHE A 311 -23.36 -9.26 9.86
C PHE A 311 -22.86 -10.71 9.82
N PRO A 312 -22.97 -11.45 8.70
CA PRO A 312 -22.37 -12.80 8.66
C PRO A 312 -20.84 -12.77 8.86
N LEU A 313 -20.13 -11.80 8.28
CA LEU A 313 -18.70 -11.61 8.55
C LEU A 313 -18.44 -11.21 10.01
N ARG A 314 -19.30 -10.36 10.58
CA ARG A 314 -19.22 -10.00 12.00
C ARG A 314 -19.32 -11.23 12.91
N ASN A 315 -20.20 -12.18 12.59
CA ASN A 315 -20.34 -13.42 13.35
C ASN A 315 -19.09 -14.28 13.31
N ILE A 316 -18.42 -14.35 12.15
CA ILE A 316 -17.13 -15.03 12.00
C ILE A 316 -16.06 -14.34 12.86
N LEU A 317 -15.96 -13.00 12.81
CA LEU A 317 -15.01 -12.24 13.64
C LEU A 317 -15.27 -12.39 15.14
N ASN A 318 -16.53 -12.50 15.57
CA ASN A 318 -16.88 -12.74 16.97
C ASN A 318 -16.41 -14.12 17.47
N LYS A 319 -16.32 -15.14 16.60
CA LYS A 319 -15.69 -16.43 16.97
C LYS A 319 -14.20 -16.28 17.24
N VAL A 320 -13.52 -15.44 16.44
CA VAL A 320 -12.08 -15.14 16.66
C VAL A 320 -11.89 -14.56 18.05
N ILE A 321 -12.65 -13.51 18.40
CA ILE A 321 -12.53 -12.83 19.70
C ILE A 321 -12.80 -13.78 20.87
N LYS A 322 -13.76 -14.71 20.74
CA LYS A 322 -14.07 -15.68 21.79
C LYS A 322 -12.98 -16.74 21.99
N ASN A 323 -12.20 -17.04 20.96
CA ASN A 323 -11.11 -18.01 21.04
C ASN A 323 -9.82 -17.41 21.61
N ASP A 324 -9.69 -16.07 21.59
CA ASP A 324 -8.52 -15.34 22.13
C ASP A 324 -8.67 -15.08 23.65
N ASN A 325 -9.86 -15.29 24.25
CA ASN A 325 -10.17 -15.18 25.67
C ASN A 325 -10.27 -16.59 26.32
#